data_fce62a5f871dfaa038be98a4ada70db7
#
_entry.id   fce62a5f871dfaa038be98a4ada70db7
#
_cell.length_a   1.000
_cell.length_b   1.000
_cell.length_c   1.000
_cell.angle_alpha   90.00
_cell.angle_beta   90.00
_cell.angle_gamma   90.00
#
_symmetry.space_group_name_H-M   'P 1'
#
loop_
_entity.id
_entity.type
_entity.pdbx_description
1 polymer ?
#
loop_
_entity_poly.entity_id
_entity_poly.type
_entity_poly.pdbx_seq_one_letter_code
_entity_poly.pdbx_strand_id
1 'polypeptide(L)'
;MFNRFATRRPPAITNRQTRTRRFAIGAAAVMPALLMGVLGGTHPAAPRDSGLVACTYPLSTADVPAADYPKIRAQFAGSQWPDLRTAGTAYVDLAMQLPTAQYTDGYQTVWFYQRLSAACAAHEQ
;
A
#
# COMPACT_ATOMS: atom_id res chain seq x y z
N MET A 1 -26.61 -46.98 0.56
CA MET A 1 -25.40 -46.46 1.25
C MET A 1 -25.55 -44.94 1.36
N PHE A 2 -25.95 -44.43 2.53
CA PHE A 2 -26.21 -43.02 2.75
C PHE A 2 -24.97 -42.36 3.38
N ASN A 3 -24.28 -41.48 2.63
CA ASN A 3 -23.19 -40.67 3.15
C ASN A 3 -23.78 -39.47 3.90
N ARG A 4 -23.66 -39.49 5.23
CA ARG A 4 -24.00 -38.37 6.12
C ARG A 4 -22.87 -37.34 6.03
N PHE A 5 -23.11 -36.23 5.36
CA PHE A 5 -22.27 -35.04 5.49
C PHE A 5 -22.52 -34.38 6.84
N ALA A 6 -21.56 -34.52 7.75
CA ALA A 6 -21.53 -33.82 9.02
C ALA A 6 -21.16 -32.35 8.77
N THR A 7 -22.10 -31.45 8.90
CA THR A 7 -21.91 -30.00 8.91
C THR A 7 -21.16 -29.61 10.19
N ARG A 8 -19.84 -29.33 10.07
CA ARG A 8 -19.06 -28.70 11.14
C ARG A 8 -19.42 -27.21 11.20
N ARG A 9 -20.06 -26.81 12.30
CA ARG A 9 -20.26 -25.41 12.66
C ARG A 9 -18.89 -24.78 13.02
N PRO A 10 -18.58 -23.57 12.53
CA PRO A 10 -17.39 -22.84 12.99
C PRO A 10 -17.57 -22.33 14.42
N PRO A 11 -16.50 -22.24 15.24
CA PRO A 11 -16.57 -21.73 16.59
C PRO A 11 -16.85 -20.22 16.61
N ALA A 12 -17.72 -19.81 17.52
CA ALA A 12 -18.02 -18.40 17.77
C ALA A 12 -16.79 -17.68 18.33
N ILE A 13 -16.33 -16.65 17.62
CA ILE A 13 -15.26 -15.77 18.09
C ILE A 13 -15.87 -14.79 19.09
N THR A 14 -15.66 -15.07 20.38
CA THR A 14 -16.03 -14.18 21.48
C THR A 14 -14.99 -13.06 21.57
N ASN A 15 -15.30 -11.93 20.97
CA ASN A 15 -14.49 -10.72 21.06
C ASN A 15 -14.81 -9.97 22.35
N ARG A 16 -14.09 -10.29 23.44
CA ARG A 16 -14.21 -9.63 24.74
C ARG A 16 -12.86 -9.04 25.12
N GLN A 17 -12.61 -7.78 24.71
CA GLN A 17 -11.61 -6.94 25.38
C GLN A 17 -11.91 -5.45 25.17
N THR A 18 -12.94 -4.98 25.87
CA THR A 18 -13.03 -3.56 26.23
C THR A 18 -12.14 -3.32 27.43
N ARG A 19 -10.91 -2.86 27.18
CA ARG A 19 -10.01 -2.38 28.23
C ARG A 19 -10.09 -0.85 28.26
N THR A 20 -11.06 -0.33 28.98
CA THR A 20 -11.12 1.07 29.41
C THR A 20 -9.91 1.40 30.28
N ARG A 21 -8.90 2.06 29.73
CA ARG A 21 -7.88 2.75 30.52
C ARG A 21 -8.36 4.18 30.79
N ARG A 22 -8.81 4.38 32.02
CA ARG A 22 -8.98 5.70 32.63
C ARG A 22 -7.58 6.32 32.77
N PHE A 23 -7.28 7.39 32.06
CA PHE A 23 -6.15 8.23 32.35
C PHE A 23 -6.60 9.40 33.20
N ALA A 24 -5.93 9.48 34.33
CA ALA A 24 -6.10 10.52 35.37
C ALA A 24 -5.73 11.91 34.81
N ILE A 25 -6.55 12.86 35.20
CA ILE A 25 -6.35 14.30 34.98
C ILE A 25 -5.25 14.74 35.92
N GLY A 26 -4.12 15.16 35.38
CA GLY A 26 -3.02 15.81 36.11
C GLY A 26 -2.90 17.29 35.72
N ALA A 27 -3.14 18.11 36.68
CA ALA A 27 -2.95 19.53 36.92
C ALA A 27 -2.16 20.39 35.92
N ALA A 28 -2.78 21.54 35.69
CA ALA A 28 -2.32 22.83 35.22
C ALA A 28 -0.85 23.20 35.47
N ALA A 29 -0.14 23.59 34.39
CA ALA A 29 0.96 24.52 34.45
C ALA A 29 0.68 25.65 33.46
N VAL A 30 0.34 26.79 33.98
CA VAL A 30 0.22 28.06 33.27
C VAL A 30 1.65 28.50 32.93
N MET A 31 2.01 28.51 31.67
CA MET A 31 3.23 29.14 31.16
C MET A 31 2.88 30.38 30.33
N PRO A 32 3.60 31.50 30.53
CA PRO A 32 3.28 32.75 29.85
C PRO A 32 3.62 32.68 28.36
N ALA A 33 2.71 33.18 27.56
CA ALA A 33 2.84 33.36 26.12
C ALA A 33 3.99 34.33 25.83
N LEU A 34 5.11 33.79 25.34
CA LEU A 34 6.08 34.55 24.57
C LEU A 34 5.59 34.58 23.12
N LEU A 35 5.12 35.74 22.71
CA LEU A 35 4.88 36.12 21.32
C LEU A 35 6.21 36.03 20.55
N MET A 36 6.55 34.87 20.05
CA MET A 36 7.57 34.72 19.02
C MET A 36 6.84 34.65 17.70
N GLY A 37 7.19 35.58 16.82
CA GLY A 37 6.59 35.79 15.52
C GLY A 37 6.49 34.49 14.71
N VAL A 38 5.29 34.25 14.22
CA VAL A 38 5.00 33.26 13.21
C VAL A 38 5.64 33.76 11.91
N LEU A 39 6.93 33.45 11.72
CA LEU A 39 7.48 33.34 10.40
C LEU A 39 6.88 32.06 9.84
N GLY A 40 5.84 32.19 9.00
CA GLY A 40 5.22 31.08 8.28
C GLY A 40 6.24 30.40 7.38
N GLY A 41 7.04 29.49 7.96
CA GLY A 41 7.83 28.54 7.21
C GLY A 41 6.84 27.55 6.59
N THR A 42 6.62 27.66 5.28
CA THR A 42 6.06 26.59 4.49
C THR A 42 6.98 25.39 4.67
N HIS A 43 6.58 24.43 5.52
CA HIS A 43 7.28 23.16 5.60
C HIS A 43 7.15 22.52 4.22
N PRO A 44 8.27 22.23 3.53
CA PRO A 44 8.20 21.47 2.28
C PRO A 44 7.48 20.16 2.61
N ALA A 45 6.44 19.82 1.83
CA ALA A 45 5.75 18.55 1.98
C ALA A 45 6.80 17.43 1.96
N ALA A 46 6.73 16.48 2.91
CA ALA A 46 7.65 15.35 2.93
C ALA A 46 7.64 14.67 1.54
N PRO A 47 8.81 14.30 1.00
CA PRO A 47 8.88 13.67 -0.30
C PRO A 47 8.02 12.38 -0.26
N ARG A 48 7.10 12.24 -1.23
CA ARG A 48 6.30 11.02 -1.33
C ARG A 48 7.21 9.83 -1.58
N ASP A 49 6.87 8.71 -0.97
CA ASP A 49 7.55 7.45 -1.23
C ASP A 49 7.58 7.14 -2.74
N SER A 50 8.74 6.72 -3.25
CA SER A 50 8.94 6.50 -4.68
C SER A 50 8.04 5.39 -5.23
N GLY A 51 7.75 4.36 -4.43
CA GLY A 51 6.82 3.30 -4.81
C GLY A 51 5.39 3.80 -4.93
N LEU A 52 4.95 4.71 -4.03
CA LEU A 52 3.62 5.34 -4.15
C LEU A 52 3.52 6.24 -5.39
N VAL A 53 4.62 6.91 -5.76
CA VAL A 53 4.66 7.63 -7.04
C VAL A 53 4.50 6.66 -8.20
N ALA A 54 5.14 5.48 -8.14
CA ALA A 54 5.01 4.46 -9.17
C ALA A 54 3.58 3.89 -9.27
N CYS A 55 2.82 3.84 -8.18
CA CYS A 55 1.40 3.43 -8.19
C CYS A 55 0.50 4.35 -9.02
N THR A 56 0.91 5.58 -9.30
CA THR A 56 0.11 6.52 -10.11
C THR A 56 0.17 6.24 -11.61
N TYR A 57 1.08 5.38 -12.08
CA TYR A 57 1.13 4.99 -13.49
C TYR A 57 -0.04 4.08 -13.84
N PRO A 58 -0.59 4.17 -15.08
CA PRO A 58 -1.70 3.33 -15.52
C PRO A 58 -1.23 1.90 -15.87
N LEU A 59 -0.73 1.18 -14.86
CA LEU A 59 -0.10 -0.12 -15.02
C LEU A 59 -1.07 -1.25 -15.43
N SER A 60 -2.39 -1.02 -15.29
CA SER A 60 -3.42 -1.98 -15.73
C SER A 60 -3.67 -1.97 -17.23
N THR A 61 -3.17 -0.96 -17.94
CA THR A 61 -3.37 -0.78 -19.37
C THR A 61 -2.04 -0.94 -20.12
N ALA A 62 -2.10 -1.33 -21.39
CA ALA A 62 -0.91 -1.41 -22.25
C ALA A 62 -0.34 -0.03 -22.65
N ASP A 63 -0.81 1.04 -21.99
CA ASP A 63 -0.49 2.42 -22.38
C ASP A 63 0.84 2.92 -21.81
N VAL A 64 1.52 2.11 -20.98
CA VAL A 64 2.84 2.47 -20.46
C VAL A 64 3.89 2.22 -21.54
N PRO A 65 4.63 3.26 -22.01
CA PRO A 65 5.71 3.06 -22.96
C PRO A 65 6.77 2.09 -22.43
N ALA A 66 7.24 1.19 -23.26
CA ALA A 66 8.25 0.20 -22.86
C ALA A 66 9.53 0.84 -22.26
N ALA A 67 9.88 2.04 -22.70
CA ALA A 67 11.03 2.80 -22.20
C ALA A 67 10.85 3.28 -20.75
N ASP A 68 9.62 3.36 -20.24
CA ASP A 68 9.35 3.86 -18.88
C ASP A 68 9.42 2.76 -17.81
N TYR A 69 9.30 1.48 -18.20
CA TYR A 69 9.34 0.37 -17.24
C TYR A 69 10.60 0.33 -16.36
N PRO A 70 11.84 0.56 -16.87
CA PRO A 70 13.02 0.58 -16.02
C PRO A 70 12.95 1.67 -14.94
N LYS A 71 12.40 2.83 -15.25
CA LYS A 71 12.21 3.94 -14.32
C LYS A 71 11.17 3.57 -13.26
N ILE A 72 10.03 3.04 -13.67
CA ILE A 72 8.95 2.61 -12.77
C ILE A 72 9.47 1.51 -11.83
N ARG A 73 10.23 0.54 -12.36
CA ARG A 73 10.88 -0.50 -11.57
C ARG A 73 11.81 0.08 -10.49
N ALA A 74 12.64 1.06 -10.86
CA ALA A 74 13.54 1.72 -9.92
C ALA A 74 12.77 2.46 -8.81
N GLN A 75 11.63 3.07 -9.13
CA GLN A 75 10.78 3.72 -8.15
C GLN A 75 10.20 2.71 -7.14
N PHE A 76 9.69 1.55 -7.59
CA PHE A 76 9.25 0.49 -6.68
C PHE A 76 10.40 -0.05 -5.84
N ALA A 77 11.57 -0.30 -6.44
CA ALA A 77 12.74 -0.78 -5.71
C ALA A 77 13.22 0.19 -4.63
N GLY A 78 13.01 1.48 -4.82
CA GLY A 78 13.34 2.53 -3.84
C GLY A 78 12.28 2.79 -2.77
N SER A 79 11.14 2.11 -2.80
CA SER A 79 10.09 2.28 -1.79
C SER A 79 10.56 1.87 -0.40
N GLN A 80 10.13 2.58 0.63
CA GLN A 80 10.34 2.21 2.03
C GLN A 80 9.49 0.99 2.43
N TRP A 81 8.43 0.68 1.69
CA TRP A 81 7.49 -0.40 1.98
C TRP A 81 7.92 -1.73 1.34
N PRO A 82 8.28 -2.77 2.12
CA PRO A 82 8.79 -4.03 1.57
C PRO A 82 7.81 -4.79 0.67
N ASP A 83 6.53 -4.76 1.00
CA ASP A 83 5.45 -5.37 0.23
C ASP A 83 5.27 -4.67 -1.11
N LEU A 84 5.30 -3.34 -1.12
CA LEU A 84 5.20 -2.53 -2.33
C LEU A 84 6.43 -2.72 -3.23
N ARG A 85 7.65 -2.77 -2.65
CA ARG A 85 8.86 -3.12 -3.42
C ARG A 85 8.72 -4.46 -4.10
N THR A 86 8.32 -5.49 -3.34
CA THR A 86 8.23 -6.86 -3.85
C THR A 86 7.16 -6.99 -4.92
N ALA A 87 5.96 -6.48 -4.66
CA ALA A 87 4.86 -6.57 -5.61
C ALA A 87 5.13 -5.74 -6.87
N GLY A 88 5.65 -4.53 -6.72
CA GLY A 88 5.90 -3.60 -7.82
C GLY A 88 7.02 -4.08 -8.75
N THR A 89 8.17 -4.48 -8.20
CA THR A 89 9.27 -4.98 -9.03
C THR A 89 8.89 -6.27 -9.74
N ALA A 90 8.20 -7.20 -9.07
CA ALA A 90 7.77 -8.45 -9.68
C ALA A 90 6.78 -8.22 -10.84
N TYR A 91 5.85 -7.28 -10.67
CA TYR A 91 4.91 -6.92 -11.73
C TYR A 91 5.62 -6.30 -12.94
N VAL A 92 6.51 -5.34 -12.71
CA VAL A 92 7.23 -4.67 -13.80
C VAL A 92 8.20 -5.61 -14.50
N ASP A 93 8.88 -6.50 -13.76
CA ASP A 93 9.76 -7.52 -14.36
C ASP A 93 8.98 -8.47 -15.28
N LEU A 94 7.78 -8.88 -14.88
CA LEU A 94 6.89 -9.66 -15.73
C LEU A 94 6.48 -8.86 -16.98
N ALA A 95 6.07 -7.60 -16.79
CA ALA A 95 5.65 -6.74 -17.91
C ALA A 95 6.75 -6.53 -18.95
N MET A 96 8.01 -6.40 -18.51
CA MET A 96 9.16 -6.27 -19.42
C MET A 96 9.48 -7.56 -20.19
N GLN A 97 9.09 -8.73 -19.67
CA GLN A 97 9.35 -10.03 -20.31
C GLN A 97 8.27 -10.42 -21.32
N LEU A 98 7.06 -9.88 -21.18
CA LEU A 98 5.93 -10.25 -22.03
C LEU A 98 5.88 -9.35 -23.26
N PRO A 99 5.71 -9.94 -24.47
CA PRO A 99 5.34 -9.16 -25.64
C PRO A 99 4.01 -8.44 -25.40
N THR A 100 3.87 -7.23 -25.89
CA THR A 100 2.70 -6.37 -25.69
C THR A 100 1.35 -7.06 -25.96
N ALA A 101 1.31 -8.00 -26.91
CA ALA A 101 0.10 -8.76 -27.26
C ALA A 101 -0.31 -9.81 -26.21
N GLN A 102 0.59 -10.24 -25.34
CA GLN A 102 0.32 -11.26 -24.31
C GLN A 102 0.04 -10.63 -22.93
N TYR A 103 0.18 -9.33 -22.82
CA TYR A 103 0.05 -8.63 -21.54
C TYR A 103 -1.37 -8.66 -20.99
N THR A 104 -2.39 -8.69 -21.86
CA THR A 104 -3.80 -8.63 -21.48
C THR A 104 -4.45 -9.98 -21.18
N ASP A 105 -3.87 -11.09 -21.69
CA ASP A 105 -4.52 -12.42 -21.64
C ASP A 105 -3.91 -13.39 -20.62
N GLY A 106 -2.85 -12.99 -19.93
CA GLY A 106 -2.16 -13.87 -19.00
C GLY A 106 -2.77 -13.86 -17.59
N TYR A 107 -3.28 -15.01 -17.14
CA TYR A 107 -3.71 -15.20 -15.73
C TYR A 107 -2.63 -14.75 -14.71
N GLN A 108 -1.36 -14.92 -15.04
CA GLN A 108 -0.23 -14.45 -14.23
C GLN A 108 -0.21 -12.92 -14.11
N THR A 109 -0.43 -12.19 -15.20
CA THR A 109 -0.43 -10.72 -15.21
C THR A 109 -1.51 -10.16 -14.30
N VAL A 110 -2.71 -10.74 -14.36
CA VAL A 110 -3.82 -10.35 -13.51
C VAL A 110 -3.49 -10.57 -12.02
N TRP A 111 -2.87 -11.70 -11.69
CA TRP A 111 -2.51 -12.02 -10.32
C TRP A 111 -1.43 -11.08 -9.75
N PHE A 112 -0.37 -10.82 -10.53
CA PHE A 112 0.67 -9.86 -10.13
C PHE A 112 0.12 -8.44 -10.01
N TYR A 113 -0.75 -8.03 -10.94
CA TYR A 113 -1.40 -6.72 -10.87
C TYR A 113 -2.30 -6.58 -9.63
N GLN A 114 -3.08 -7.59 -9.28
CA GLN A 114 -3.92 -7.57 -8.08
C GLN A 114 -3.08 -7.42 -6.80
N ARG A 115 -1.95 -8.12 -6.71
CA ARG A 115 -1.03 -7.98 -5.58
C ARG A 115 -0.44 -6.58 -5.50
N LEU A 116 -0.03 -6.01 -6.63
CA LEU A 116 0.48 -4.65 -6.69
C LEU A 116 -0.61 -3.64 -6.30
N SER A 117 -1.80 -3.76 -6.85
CA SER A 117 -2.93 -2.88 -6.53
C SER A 117 -3.28 -2.91 -5.04
N ALA A 118 -3.27 -4.09 -4.42
CA ALA A 118 -3.48 -4.23 -2.98
C ALA A 118 -2.38 -3.55 -2.16
N ALA A 119 -1.10 -3.70 -2.56
CA ALA A 119 0.02 -3.05 -1.90
C ALA A 119 -0.03 -1.52 -2.04
N CYS A 120 -0.37 -0.99 -3.23
CA CYS A 120 -0.57 0.44 -3.42
C CYS A 120 -1.68 0.97 -2.50
N ALA A 121 -2.86 0.34 -2.51
CA ALA A 121 -4.01 0.76 -1.71
C ALA A 121 -3.74 0.72 -0.19
N ALA A 122 -2.89 -0.18 0.28
CA ALA A 122 -2.54 -0.28 1.70
C ALA A 122 -1.77 0.94 2.22
N HIS A 123 -1.09 1.68 1.35
CA HIS A 123 -0.20 2.79 1.72
C HIS A 123 -0.63 4.16 1.18
N GLU A 124 -1.74 4.26 0.47
CA GLU A 124 -2.28 5.52 -0.08
C GLU A 124 -3.02 6.40 0.94
N GLN A 125 -3.03 6.03 2.23
CA GLN A 125 -3.75 6.76 3.29
C GLN A 125 -3.02 8.02 3.76
#